data_1b55e6eb0ddaddbd155b29f5a3d753aa
#
_entry.id   1b55e6eb0ddaddbd155b29f5a3d753aa
#
_cell.length_a   1.000
_cell.length_b   1.000
_cell.length_c   1.000
_cell.angle_alpha   90.00
_cell.angle_beta   90.00
_cell.angle_gamma   90.00
#
_symmetry.space_group_name_H-M   'P 1'
#
loop_
_entity.id
_entity.type
_entity.pdbx_description
1 polymer ?
#
loop_
_entity_poly.entity_id
_entity_poly.type
_entity_poly.pdbx_seq_one_letter_code
_entity_poly.pdbx_strand_id
1 'polypeptide(L)'
;MIIKDVTKQPTVIPGAILSIKTDNIFTIKIDKSIEIITVVKPKIKDAHQKNVGIILEEKKILKILSKRYKHVLITKISTERDLQKLATRNPDLVFSGVKYFEFKGKTIWLNDYLDQFHIPYIASNVTALNNESDKNRAKKTIQLAKIKTADFFVTEPGKHLTKNSLPIKFPLFVKPVIGGDSRGIDKNSIVLNFKNFVKKVLDIKDKQNSSCLVETYLSGKEYSVGIFEDCLDKSLVAMPIEIIVKK
;
A
#
# COMPACT_ATOMS: atom_id res chain seq x y z
N MET A 1 -10.43 6.55 -23.13
CA MET A 1 -11.11 7.20 -21.99
C MET A 1 -10.39 8.49 -21.68
N ILE A 2 -10.97 9.61 -22.07
CA ILE A 2 -10.36 10.95 -22.00
C ILE A 2 -10.56 11.44 -20.57
N ILE A 3 -9.47 11.62 -19.84
CA ILE A 3 -9.49 12.32 -18.55
C ILE A 3 -9.69 13.80 -18.89
N LYS A 4 -10.92 14.28 -18.76
CA LYS A 4 -11.21 15.70 -18.84
C LYS A 4 -10.71 16.39 -17.57
N ASP A 5 -10.10 17.52 -17.81
CA ASP A 5 -9.60 18.60 -16.97
C ASP A 5 -10.08 18.59 -15.51
N VAL A 6 -9.17 18.33 -14.56
CA VAL A 6 -9.40 18.30 -13.10
C VAL A 6 -9.16 19.71 -12.51
N THR A 7 -9.51 20.77 -13.21
CA THR A 7 -9.37 22.17 -12.72
C THR A 7 -10.63 22.74 -12.09
N LYS A 8 -11.73 22.00 -12.01
CA LYS A 8 -12.87 22.45 -11.20
C LYS A 8 -12.62 22.10 -9.74
N GLN A 9 -12.32 23.12 -8.96
CA GLN A 9 -12.35 23.04 -7.49
C GLN A 9 -13.68 22.42 -7.06
N PRO A 10 -13.67 21.41 -6.17
CA PRO A 10 -14.90 20.93 -5.56
C PRO A 10 -15.55 22.11 -4.85
N THR A 11 -16.79 22.41 -5.21
CA THR A 11 -17.62 23.36 -4.49
C THR A 11 -17.72 22.86 -3.05
N VAL A 12 -17.04 23.53 -2.13
CA VAL A 12 -17.19 23.30 -0.71
C VAL A 12 -18.61 23.71 -0.39
N ILE A 13 -19.52 22.75 -0.24
CA ILE A 13 -20.80 22.96 0.40
C ILE A 13 -20.46 23.38 1.84
N PRO A 14 -20.85 24.58 2.32
CA PRO A 14 -20.65 24.92 3.71
C PRO A 14 -21.50 23.93 4.52
N GLY A 15 -20.86 22.89 5.02
CA GLY A 15 -21.49 21.93 5.89
C GLY A 15 -21.89 22.63 7.17
N ALA A 16 -23.19 22.79 7.36
CA ALA A 16 -23.72 23.04 8.68
C ALA A 16 -23.17 21.94 9.59
N ILE A 17 -22.28 22.30 10.49
CA ILE A 17 -21.91 21.45 11.64
C ILE A 17 -23.15 21.41 12.52
N LEU A 18 -24.08 20.55 12.20
CA LEU A 18 -25.08 20.11 13.14
C LEU A 18 -24.33 19.32 14.21
N SER A 19 -23.91 19.99 15.28
CA SER A 19 -23.54 19.34 16.52
C SER A 19 -24.81 18.77 17.14
N ILE A 20 -25.29 17.65 16.61
CA ILE A 20 -26.29 16.84 17.27
C ILE A 20 -25.53 16.20 18.44
N LYS A 21 -25.76 16.71 19.65
CA LYS A 21 -25.50 15.94 20.87
C LYS A 21 -26.36 14.69 20.79
N THR A 22 -25.79 13.61 20.32
CA THR A 22 -26.44 12.30 20.27
C THR A 22 -26.16 11.57 21.56
N ASP A 23 -26.72 12.07 22.64
CA ASP A 23 -26.96 11.27 23.82
C ASP A 23 -28.16 10.37 23.48
N ASN A 24 -27.93 9.05 23.42
CA ASN A 24 -28.92 7.97 23.28
C ASN A 24 -29.71 7.82 21.98
N ILE A 25 -29.07 7.85 20.82
CA ILE A 25 -29.62 7.16 19.67
C ILE A 25 -29.19 5.69 19.78
N PHE A 26 -30.14 4.77 20.05
CA PHE A 26 -29.95 3.33 19.87
C PHE A 26 -29.62 3.09 18.39
N THR A 27 -28.32 3.04 18.07
CA THR A 27 -27.89 2.77 16.71
C THR A 27 -28.17 1.29 16.44
N ILE A 28 -29.22 0.98 15.70
CA ILE A 28 -29.52 -0.38 15.24
C ILE A 28 -28.30 -0.85 14.44
N LYS A 29 -27.62 -1.87 14.97
CA LYS A 29 -26.46 -2.43 14.28
C LYS A 29 -26.91 -3.21 13.04
N ILE A 30 -26.16 -3.07 12.00
CA ILE A 30 -26.35 -3.81 10.74
C ILE A 30 -26.07 -5.29 11.00
N ASP A 31 -26.98 -6.16 10.58
CA ASP A 31 -26.87 -7.61 10.72
C ASP A 31 -25.99 -8.17 9.60
N LYS A 32 -24.70 -8.00 9.78
CA LYS A 32 -23.63 -8.44 8.85
C LYS A 32 -22.44 -8.97 9.64
N SER A 33 -21.79 -9.99 9.08
CA SER A 33 -20.59 -10.61 9.61
C SER A 33 -19.33 -10.06 8.94
N ILE A 34 -18.41 -9.54 9.74
CA ILE A 34 -17.13 -9.01 9.25
C ILE A 34 -16.00 -9.73 9.94
N GLU A 35 -15.06 -10.26 9.16
CA GLU A 35 -13.85 -10.88 9.68
C GLU A 35 -12.62 -10.01 9.42
N ILE A 36 -11.91 -9.66 10.49
CA ILE A 36 -10.62 -8.95 10.43
C ILE A 36 -9.53 -10.00 10.40
N ILE A 37 -8.88 -10.16 9.24
CA ILE A 37 -7.84 -11.17 9.06
C ILE A 37 -6.50 -10.65 9.57
N THR A 38 -5.83 -11.46 10.37
CA THR A 38 -4.50 -11.17 10.89
C THR A 38 -3.56 -12.39 10.77
N VAL A 39 -2.27 -12.14 10.84
CA VAL A 39 -1.21 -13.17 10.87
C VAL A 39 -0.64 -13.30 12.28
N VAL A 40 0.02 -14.43 12.51
CA VAL A 40 0.87 -14.56 13.71
C VAL A 40 2.01 -13.55 13.61
N LYS A 41 2.08 -12.61 14.54
CA LYS A 41 3.21 -11.67 14.60
C LYS A 41 4.49 -12.49 14.86
N PRO A 42 5.51 -12.39 14.00
CA PRO A 42 6.75 -13.10 14.25
C PRO A 42 7.39 -12.59 15.54
N LYS A 43 7.96 -13.51 16.31
CA LYS A 43 8.62 -13.20 17.60
C LYS A 43 9.97 -12.48 17.42
N ILE A 44 10.54 -12.49 16.23
CA ILE A 44 11.86 -11.94 15.90
C ILE A 44 11.69 -10.94 14.74
N LYS A 45 12.39 -9.81 14.84
CA LYS A 45 12.54 -8.85 13.73
C LYS A 45 13.54 -9.42 12.71
N ASP A 46 13.12 -10.42 11.95
CA ASP A 46 13.91 -10.90 10.83
C ASP A 46 13.96 -9.82 9.74
N ALA A 47 15.18 -9.34 9.46
CA ALA A 47 15.43 -8.32 8.42
C ALA A 47 15.02 -8.79 7.01
N HIS A 48 14.76 -10.08 6.82
CA HIS A 48 14.35 -10.71 5.57
C HIS A 48 12.85 -11.04 5.51
N GLN A 49 12.05 -10.47 6.42
CA GLN A 49 10.62 -10.76 6.43
C GLN A 49 9.98 -10.31 5.11
N LYS A 50 9.54 -11.27 4.32
CA LYS A 50 8.75 -11.03 3.11
C LYS A 50 7.57 -10.13 3.45
N ASN A 51 7.28 -9.17 2.58
CA ASN A 51 6.22 -8.20 2.80
C ASN A 51 4.84 -8.86 2.63
N VAL A 52 4.40 -9.59 3.66
CA VAL A 52 3.11 -10.29 3.69
C VAL A 52 1.91 -9.33 3.78
N GLY A 53 2.13 -8.04 3.96
CA GLY A 53 1.09 -7.02 4.05
C GLY A 53 1.33 -6.00 5.17
N ILE A 54 0.30 -5.22 5.47
CA ILE A 54 0.30 -4.19 6.52
C ILE A 54 -0.17 -4.83 7.83
N ILE A 55 0.55 -4.56 8.93
CA ILE A 55 0.12 -4.97 10.28
C ILE A 55 -0.95 -3.99 10.75
N LEU A 56 -2.17 -4.47 10.89
CA LEU A 56 -3.32 -3.69 11.36
C LEU A 56 -3.34 -3.59 12.89
N GLU A 57 -3.93 -2.50 13.39
CA GLU A 57 -4.35 -2.39 14.80
C GLU A 57 -5.70 -3.09 14.99
N GLU A 58 -5.72 -4.43 14.95
CA GLU A 58 -6.94 -5.24 14.86
C GLU A 58 -7.98 -4.90 15.94
N LYS A 59 -7.52 -4.68 17.19
CA LYS A 59 -8.42 -4.32 18.32
C LYS A 59 -9.10 -2.98 18.12
N LYS A 60 -8.40 -2.00 17.53
CA LYS A 60 -8.94 -0.68 17.23
C LYS A 60 -10.00 -0.77 16.14
N ILE A 61 -9.69 -1.52 15.08
CA ILE A 61 -10.62 -1.78 13.96
C ILE A 61 -11.84 -2.53 14.46
N LEU A 62 -11.67 -3.59 15.26
CA LEU A 62 -12.76 -4.33 15.91
C LEU A 62 -13.68 -3.38 16.68
N LYS A 63 -13.11 -2.51 17.52
CA LYS A 63 -13.90 -1.53 18.32
C LYS A 63 -14.69 -0.56 17.43
N ILE A 64 -14.13 -0.13 16.29
CA ILE A 64 -14.80 0.78 15.35
C ILE A 64 -15.94 0.05 14.63
N LEU A 65 -15.67 -1.11 14.05
CA LEU A 65 -16.65 -1.87 13.27
C LEU A 65 -17.79 -2.41 14.14
N SER A 66 -17.49 -2.85 15.37
CA SER A 66 -18.50 -3.35 16.31
C SER A 66 -19.51 -2.30 16.79
N LYS A 67 -19.25 -1.01 16.54
CA LYS A 67 -20.27 0.04 16.78
C LYS A 67 -21.40 -0.02 15.74
N ARG A 68 -21.10 -0.48 14.53
CA ARG A 68 -22.03 -0.46 13.38
C ARG A 68 -22.55 -1.83 12.98
N TYR A 69 -21.76 -2.88 13.16
CA TYR A 69 -22.08 -4.25 12.73
C TYR A 69 -22.28 -5.17 13.94
N LYS A 70 -23.18 -6.15 13.80
CA LYS A 70 -23.50 -7.09 14.89
C LYS A 70 -22.39 -8.11 15.11
N HIS A 71 -21.87 -8.67 14.02
CA HIS A 71 -20.92 -9.79 14.05
C HIS A 71 -19.57 -9.35 13.50
N VAL A 72 -18.66 -8.96 14.39
CA VAL A 72 -17.30 -8.59 14.01
C VAL A 72 -16.31 -9.42 14.82
N LEU A 73 -15.40 -10.12 14.15
CA LEU A 73 -14.40 -10.93 14.84
C LEU A 73 -13.02 -10.78 14.21
N ILE A 74 -11.98 -11.08 14.99
CA ILE A 74 -10.60 -11.17 14.51
C ILE A 74 -10.29 -12.62 14.25
N THR A 75 -9.93 -12.94 13.00
CA THR A 75 -9.57 -14.29 12.58
C THR A 75 -8.06 -14.35 12.30
N LYS A 76 -7.38 -15.16 13.08
CA LYS A 76 -5.96 -15.42 12.92
C LYS A 76 -5.76 -16.60 11.97
N ILE A 77 -5.06 -16.35 10.88
CA ILE A 77 -4.70 -17.39 9.90
C ILE A 77 -3.25 -17.83 10.15
N SER A 78 -3.07 -19.11 10.42
CA SER A 78 -1.77 -19.75 10.66
C SER A 78 -1.54 -20.95 9.75
N THR A 79 -2.60 -21.53 9.21
CA THR A 79 -2.59 -22.73 8.38
C THR A 79 -3.60 -22.62 7.23
N GLU A 80 -3.45 -23.46 6.20
CA GLU A 80 -4.45 -23.57 5.12
C GLU A 80 -5.85 -23.95 5.66
N ARG A 81 -5.88 -24.77 6.73
CA ARG A 81 -7.15 -25.16 7.38
C ARG A 81 -7.89 -23.93 7.96
N ASP A 82 -7.16 -22.91 8.41
CA ASP A 82 -7.79 -21.68 8.91
C ASP A 82 -8.42 -20.89 7.76
N LEU A 83 -7.81 -20.87 6.57
CA LEU A 83 -8.41 -20.32 5.36
C LEU A 83 -9.67 -21.08 4.94
N GLN A 84 -9.64 -22.43 4.99
CA GLN A 84 -10.82 -23.26 4.71
C GLN A 84 -11.97 -22.96 5.68
N LYS A 85 -11.67 -22.81 6.97
CA LYS A 85 -12.67 -22.41 7.97
C LYS A 85 -13.25 -21.03 7.69
N LEU A 86 -12.42 -20.06 7.24
CA LEU A 86 -12.88 -18.75 6.83
C LEU A 86 -13.87 -18.87 5.66
N ALA A 87 -13.52 -19.64 4.63
CA ALA A 87 -14.40 -19.88 3.48
C ALA A 87 -15.73 -20.57 3.90
N THR A 88 -15.66 -21.55 4.80
CA THR A 88 -16.86 -22.22 5.32
C THR A 88 -17.80 -21.28 6.09
N ARG A 89 -17.26 -20.30 6.82
CA ARG A 89 -18.08 -19.30 7.53
C ARG A 89 -18.72 -18.30 6.58
N ASN A 90 -18.12 -18.08 5.41
CA ASN A 90 -18.60 -17.19 4.35
C ASN A 90 -19.05 -15.81 4.89
N PRO A 91 -18.14 -15.00 5.47
CA PRO A 91 -18.50 -13.71 6.03
C PRO A 91 -18.98 -12.74 4.96
N ASP A 92 -19.84 -11.80 5.33
CA ASP A 92 -20.32 -10.74 4.43
C ASP A 92 -19.20 -9.79 3.97
N LEU A 93 -18.11 -9.69 4.73
CA LEU A 93 -16.96 -8.86 4.37
C LEU A 93 -15.71 -9.32 5.10
N VAL A 94 -14.60 -9.39 4.38
CA VAL A 94 -13.25 -9.53 4.94
C VAL A 94 -12.53 -8.19 4.93
N PHE A 95 -11.96 -7.82 6.09
CA PHE A 95 -11.09 -6.67 6.27
C PHE A 95 -9.68 -7.17 6.58
N SER A 96 -8.70 -6.91 5.71
CA SER A 96 -7.35 -7.45 5.89
C SER A 96 -6.26 -6.48 5.43
N GLY A 97 -5.15 -6.45 6.18
CA GLY A 97 -3.90 -5.88 5.70
C GLY A 97 -2.96 -6.94 5.10
N VAL A 98 -3.34 -8.22 5.15
CA VAL A 98 -2.52 -9.33 4.64
C VAL A 98 -2.71 -9.49 3.15
N LYS A 99 -1.61 -9.62 2.40
CA LYS A 99 -1.62 -9.83 0.95
C LYS A 99 -1.67 -11.31 0.60
N TYR A 100 -0.82 -12.11 1.24
CA TYR A 100 -0.67 -13.53 0.98
C TYR A 100 -0.20 -14.29 2.24
N PHE A 101 -0.36 -15.60 2.19
CA PHE A 101 0.16 -16.55 3.18
C PHE A 101 1.15 -17.48 2.51
N GLU A 102 2.13 -17.94 3.26
CA GLU A 102 3.06 -18.99 2.83
C GLU A 102 2.87 -20.25 3.69
N PHE A 103 2.43 -21.31 3.06
CA PHE A 103 2.27 -22.61 3.71
C PHE A 103 3.06 -23.69 2.95
N LYS A 104 4.02 -24.31 3.62
CA LYS A 104 4.82 -25.41 3.05
C LYS A 104 5.39 -25.12 1.65
N GLY A 105 5.89 -23.89 1.45
CA GLY A 105 6.47 -23.46 0.17
C GLY A 105 5.45 -23.01 -0.90
N LYS A 106 4.15 -23.07 -0.60
CA LYS A 106 3.09 -22.57 -1.47
C LYS A 106 2.66 -21.18 -1.01
N THR A 107 2.63 -20.21 -1.94
CA THR A 107 2.08 -18.87 -1.71
C THR A 107 0.60 -18.87 -2.08
N ILE A 108 -0.26 -18.46 -1.14
CA ILE A 108 -1.70 -18.28 -1.36
C ILE A 108 -2.02 -16.79 -1.20
N TRP A 109 -2.39 -16.14 -2.29
CA TRP A 109 -2.87 -14.77 -2.26
C TRP A 109 -4.26 -14.73 -1.65
N LEU A 110 -4.44 -13.91 -0.61
CA LEU A 110 -5.70 -13.85 0.12
C LEU A 110 -6.86 -13.40 -0.79
N ASN A 111 -6.63 -12.41 -1.63
CA ASN A 111 -7.65 -11.88 -2.53
C ASN A 111 -8.10 -12.92 -3.55
N ASP A 112 -7.17 -13.63 -4.22
CA ASP A 112 -7.51 -14.72 -5.15
C ASP A 112 -8.29 -15.83 -4.44
N TYR A 113 -7.90 -16.13 -3.19
CA TYR A 113 -8.60 -17.13 -2.38
C TYR A 113 -10.03 -16.69 -2.07
N LEU A 114 -10.24 -15.44 -1.67
CA LEU A 114 -11.57 -14.90 -1.37
C LEU A 114 -12.45 -14.81 -2.63
N ASP A 115 -11.87 -14.44 -3.77
CA ASP A 115 -12.55 -14.42 -5.07
C ASP A 115 -13.09 -15.81 -5.47
N GLN A 116 -12.30 -16.88 -5.24
CA GLN A 116 -12.74 -18.26 -5.50
C GLN A 116 -13.99 -18.66 -4.71
N PHE A 117 -14.18 -18.11 -3.52
CA PHE A 117 -15.32 -18.36 -2.66
C PHE A 117 -16.38 -17.26 -2.69
N HIS A 118 -16.23 -16.28 -3.58
CA HIS A 118 -17.15 -15.12 -3.72
C HIS A 118 -17.34 -14.35 -2.42
N ILE A 119 -16.31 -14.28 -1.58
CA ILE A 119 -16.34 -13.55 -0.30
C ILE A 119 -15.90 -12.10 -0.56
N PRO A 120 -16.75 -11.11 -0.28
CA PRO A 120 -16.40 -9.70 -0.44
C PRO A 120 -15.24 -9.29 0.50
N TYR A 121 -14.35 -8.43 0.02
CA TYR A 121 -13.23 -7.93 0.80
C TYR A 121 -12.87 -6.47 0.47
N ILE A 122 -12.21 -5.79 1.42
CA ILE A 122 -11.65 -4.46 1.21
C ILE A 122 -10.15 -4.62 0.96
N ALA A 123 -9.76 -4.60 -0.30
CA ALA A 123 -8.38 -4.52 -0.77
C ALA A 123 -8.34 -4.34 -2.29
N SER A 124 -7.15 -4.05 -2.84
CA SER A 124 -6.90 -4.09 -4.27
C SER A 124 -6.69 -5.52 -4.76
N ASN A 125 -6.89 -5.77 -6.05
CA ASN A 125 -6.59 -7.07 -6.65
C ASN A 125 -5.08 -7.38 -6.66
N VAL A 126 -4.72 -8.63 -6.93
CA VAL A 126 -3.33 -9.11 -6.91
C VAL A 126 -2.43 -8.35 -7.87
N THR A 127 -2.94 -7.93 -9.03
CA THR A 127 -2.16 -7.13 -10.00
C THR A 127 -1.75 -5.78 -9.40
N ALA A 128 -2.67 -5.08 -8.73
CA ALA A 128 -2.40 -3.82 -8.06
C ALA A 128 -1.44 -3.99 -6.86
N LEU A 129 -1.62 -5.07 -6.07
CA LEU A 129 -0.73 -5.40 -4.94
C LEU A 129 0.70 -5.73 -5.40
N ASN A 130 0.86 -6.41 -6.55
CA ASN A 130 2.16 -6.65 -7.15
C ASN A 130 2.83 -5.37 -7.64
N ASN A 131 2.06 -4.44 -8.23
CA ASN A 131 2.58 -3.13 -8.64
C ASN A 131 3.02 -2.30 -7.43
N GLU A 132 2.27 -2.33 -6.33
CA GLU A 132 2.63 -1.64 -5.08
C GLU A 132 3.94 -2.18 -4.50
N SER A 133 4.15 -3.48 -4.55
CA SER A 133 5.33 -4.15 -3.98
C SER A 133 6.59 -3.99 -4.82
N ASP A 134 6.48 -3.79 -6.13
CA ASP A 134 7.58 -3.62 -7.09
C ASP A 134 7.49 -2.25 -7.78
N LYS A 135 8.32 -1.31 -7.33
CA LYS A 135 8.32 0.06 -7.82
C LYS A 135 8.72 0.18 -9.30
N ASN A 136 9.56 -0.73 -9.82
CA ASN A 136 9.92 -0.76 -11.24
C ASN A 136 8.72 -1.18 -12.10
N ARG A 137 7.99 -2.20 -11.64
CA ARG A 137 6.76 -2.65 -12.29
C ARG A 137 5.69 -1.55 -12.27
N ALA A 138 5.48 -0.89 -11.12
CA ALA A 138 4.56 0.23 -10.99
C ALA A 138 4.91 1.36 -11.98
N LYS A 139 6.18 1.76 -12.05
CA LYS A 139 6.65 2.80 -12.97
C LYS A 139 6.39 2.45 -14.44
N LYS A 140 6.67 1.21 -14.83
CA LYS A 140 6.39 0.73 -16.20
C LYS A 140 4.89 0.75 -16.50
N THR A 141 4.04 0.32 -15.56
CA THR A 141 2.59 0.37 -15.71
C THR A 141 2.09 1.80 -15.92
N ILE A 142 2.60 2.75 -15.14
CA ILE A 142 2.29 4.19 -15.25
C ILE A 142 2.72 4.73 -16.62
N GLN A 143 3.93 4.38 -17.10
CA GLN A 143 4.42 4.79 -18.42
C GLN A 143 3.58 4.22 -19.57
N LEU A 144 3.20 2.94 -19.50
CA LEU A 144 2.31 2.31 -20.49
C LEU A 144 0.95 3.00 -20.56
N ALA A 145 0.45 3.46 -19.41
CA ALA A 145 -0.77 4.26 -19.33
C ALA A 145 -0.58 5.72 -19.78
N LYS A 146 0.62 6.11 -20.27
CA LYS A 146 0.98 7.48 -20.69
C LYS A 146 0.82 8.51 -19.57
N ILE A 147 0.90 8.10 -18.31
CA ILE A 147 0.87 8.99 -17.15
C ILE A 147 2.30 9.46 -16.89
N LYS A 148 2.49 10.76 -16.73
CA LYS A 148 3.80 11.37 -16.47
C LYS A 148 4.35 10.92 -15.12
N THR A 149 5.59 10.46 -15.10
CA THR A 149 6.34 10.08 -13.91
C THR A 149 7.79 10.55 -14.03
N ALA A 150 8.52 10.64 -12.90
CA ALA A 150 9.95 10.96 -12.93
C ALA A 150 10.72 9.95 -13.79
N ASP A 151 11.71 10.42 -14.55
CA ASP A 151 12.63 9.54 -15.26
C ASP A 151 13.33 8.60 -14.28
N PHE A 152 13.52 7.35 -14.66
CA PHE A 152 14.07 6.34 -13.77
C PHE A 152 14.84 5.25 -14.49
N PHE A 153 15.68 4.57 -13.73
CA PHE A 153 16.33 3.32 -14.13
C PHE A 153 16.53 2.41 -12.92
N VAL A 154 16.79 1.13 -13.18
CA VAL A 154 17.12 0.14 -12.16
C VAL A 154 18.60 -0.18 -12.23
N THR A 155 19.25 -0.24 -11.06
CA THR A 155 20.68 -0.53 -10.96
C THR A 155 20.99 -1.46 -9.79
N GLU A 156 22.23 -1.98 -9.85
CA GLU A 156 22.88 -2.77 -8.80
C GLU A 156 24.32 -2.30 -8.61
N PRO A 157 25.01 -2.71 -7.52
CA PRO A 157 26.41 -2.41 -7.35
C PRO A 157 27.27 -2.81 -8.55
N GLY A 158 28.18 -1.94 -8.96
CA GLY A 158 29.11 -2.19 -10.07
C GLY A 158 28.56 -2.00 -11.48
N LYS A 159 27.24 -1.82 -11.67
CA LYS A 159 26.64 -1.63 -12.99
C LYS A 159 27.03 -0.30 -13.65
N HIS A 160 27.25 0.75 -12.89
CA HIS A 160 27.70 2.05 -13.35
C HIS A 160 29.03 2.39 -12.69
N LEU A 161 30.08 2.61 -13.51
CA LEU A 161 31.45 2.84 -13.04
C LEU A 161 31.82 4.33 -13.00
N THR A 162 31.09 5.18 -13.72
CA THR A 162 31.35 6.61 -13.79
C THR A 162 30.06 7.41 -13.82
N LYS A 163 30.15 8.72 -13.52
CA LYS A 163 29.02 9.64 -13.64
C LYS A 163 28.39 9.63 -15.04
N ASN A 164 29.22 9.51 -16.06
CA ASN A 164 28.76 9.60 -17.45
C ASN A 164 28.04 8.33 -17.93
N SER A 165 28.12 7.22 -17.20
CA SER A 165 27.38 6.00 -17.48
C SER A 165 25.95 6.01 -16.94
N LEU A 166 25.56 7.05 -16.19
CA LEU A 166 24.20 7.18 -15.64
C LEU A 166 23.23 7.68 -16.72
N PRO A 167 22.04 7.06 -16.87
CA PRO A 167 21.03 7.49 -17.84
C PRO A 167 20.40 8.85 -17.57
N ILE A 168 20.41 9.30 -16.30
CA ILE A 168 19.81 10.56 -15.85
C ILE A 168 20.78 11.37 -14.97
N LYS A 169 20.60 12.68 -14.96
CA LYS A 169 21.49 13.63 -14.28
C LYS A 169 21.12 13.81 -12.81
N PHE A 170 22.09 14.20 -11.98
CA PHE A 170 21.85 14.60 -10.59
C PHE A 170 21.04 15.92 -10.52
N PRO A 171 20.26 16.12 -9.43
CA PRO A 171 20.13 15.26 -8.25
C PRO A 171 19.23 14.04 -8.51
N LEU A 172 19.55 12.91 -7.84
CA LEU A 172 18.81 11.66 -7.98
C LEU A 172 18.24 11.23 -6.63
N PHE A 173 17.14 10.47 -6.70
CA PHE A 173 16.54 9.79 -5.54
C PHE A 173 16.74 8.29 -5.68
N VAL A 174 17.39 7.66 -4.70
CA VAL A 174 17.75 6.23 -4.74
C VAL A 174 17.01 5.48 -3.63
N LYS A 175 16.27 4.44 -4.02
CA LYS A 175 15.44 3.62 -3.11
C LYS A 175 15.44 2.15 -3.52
N PRO A 176 15.12 1.19 -2.62
CA PRO A 176 14.96 -0.20 -3.01
C PRO A 176 13.84 -0.38 -4.05
N VAL A 177 14.03 -1.28 -5.01
CA VAL A 177 12.98 -1.64 -5.99
C VAL A 177 11.81 -2.30 -5.26
N ILE A 178 12.11 -3.26 -4.39
CA ILE A 178 11.11 -4.06 -3.68
C ILE A 178 10.82 -3.50 -2.30
N GLY A 179 9.56 -3.58 -1.89
CA GLY A 179 9.08 -3.22 -0.55
C GLY A 179 8.39 -1.87 -0.47
N GLY A 180 7.83 -1.59 0.71
CA GLY A 180 7.06 -0.39 1.06
C GLY A 180 7.54 0.24 2.36
N ASP A 181 6.66 1.06 3.01
CA ASP A 181 6.84 1.64 4.35
C ASP A 181 8.14 2.44 4.51
N SER A 182 8.61 3.09 3.45
CA SER A 182 9.86 3.86 3.41
C SER A 182 11.11 3.07 3.83
N ARG A 183 11.06 1.75 3.85
CA ARG A 183 12.23 0.92 4.18
C ARG A 183 13.37 1.17 3.18
N GLY A 184 14.57 1.38 3.70
CA GLY A 184 15.76 1.71 2.89
C GLY A 184 15.78 3.14 2.35
N ILE A 185 14.82 4.00 2.74
CA ILE A 185 14.78 5.43 2.43
C ILE A 185 15.20 6.22 3.68
N ASP A 186 16.17 7.11 3.51
CA ASP A 186 16.69 7.99 4.55
C ASP A 186 17.23 9.31 3.93
N LYS A 187 17.85 10.16 4.74
CA LYS A 187 18.45 11.43 4.29
C LYS A 187 19.52 11.27 3.20
N ASN A 188 20.12 10.08 3.06
CA ASN A 188 21.12 9.79 2.03
C ASN A 188 20.48 9.25 0.74
N SER A 189 19.15 9.12 0.68
CA SER A 189 18.45 8.70 -0.53
C SER A 189 18.44 9.78 -1.60
N ILE A 190 18.58 11.05 -1.23
CA ILE A 190 18.84 12.15 -2.17
C ILE A 190 20.33 12.22 -2.38
N VAL A 191 20.79 11.92 -3.61
CA VAL A 191 22.20 11.91 -3.97
C VAL A 191 22.51 13.03 -4.96
N LEU A 192 23.57 13.79 -4.66
CA LEU A 192 23.98 14.98 -5.42
C LEU A 192 25.17 14.71 -6.33
N ASN A 193 25.87 13.60 -6.14
CA ASN A 193 27.07 13.22 -6.88
C ASN A 193 27.25 11.71 -6.96
N PHE A 194 28.17 11.28 -7.82
CA PHE A 194 28.41 9.87 -8.11
C PHE A 194 28.95 9.09 -6.88
N LYS A 195 29.77 9.69 -6.05
CA LYS A 195 30.30 9.04 -4.83
C LYS A 195 29.16 8.67 -3.88
N ASN A 196 28.21 9.59 -3.65
CA ASN A 196 27.06 9.35 -2.79
C ASN A 196 26.09 8.34 -3.43
N PHE A 197 25.93 8.37 -4.74
CA PHE A 197 25.16 7.38 -5.49
C PHE A 197 25.69 5.96 -5.25
N VAL A 198 26.98 5.72 -5.50
CA VAL A 198 27.60 4.40 -5.29
C VAL A 198 27.42 3.93 -3.84
N LYS A 199 27.69 4.83 -2.86
CA LYS A 199 27.51 4.50 -1.43
C LYS A 199 26.09 4.08 -1.11
N LYS A 200 25.07 4.79 -1.64
CA LYS A 200 23.68 4.49 -1.36
C LYS A 200 23.22 3.19 -2.03
N VAL A 201 23.70 2.90 -3.24
CA VAL A 201 23.42 1.63 -3.94
C VAL A 201 23.97 0.44 -3.18
N LEU A 202 25.21 0.54 -2.66
CA LEU A 202 25.82 -0.48 -1.81
C LEU A 202 25.04 -0.67 -0.50
N ASP A 203 24.68 0.42 0.19
CA ASP A 203 23.93 0.38 1.45
C ASP A 203 22.57 -0.34 1.29
N ILE A 204 21.86 -0.08 0.20
CA ILE A 204 20.59 -0.78 -0.09
C ILE A 204 20.83 -2.26 -0.37
N LYS A 205 21.86 -2.60 -1.14
CA LYS A 205 22.20 -4.01 -1.41
C LYS A 205 22.51 -4.76 -0.14
N ASP A 206 23.34 -4.19 0.73
CA ASP A 206 23.81 -4.82 1.97
C ASP A 206 22.67 -4.99 3.00
N LYS A 207 21.83 -3.94 3.16
CA LYS A 207 20.80 -3.94 4.20
C LYS A 207 19.47 -4.54 3.76
N GLN A 208 19.14 -4.45 2.47
CA GLN A 208 17.83 -4.85 1.95
C GLN A 208 17.89 -6.03 0.98
N ASN A 209 19.09 -6.42 0.55
CA ASN A 209 19.33 -7.39 -0.52
C ASN A 209 18.46 -7.12 -1.78
N SER A 210 18.31 -5.86 -2.14
CA SER A 210 17.47 -5.39 -3.24
C SER A 210 18.31 -4.66 -4.29
N SER A 211 17.85 -4.70 -5.55
CA SER A 211 18.24 -3.73 -6.56
C SER A 211 17.71 -2.35 -6.19
N CYS A 212 18.28 -1.31 -6.79
CA CYS A 212 17.88 0.08 -6.56
C CYS A 212 17.06 0.62 -7.73
N LEU A 213 15.93 1.25 -7.42
CA LEU A 213 15.27 2.19 -8.32
C LEU A 213 15.89 3.57 -8.10
N VAL A 214 16.35 4.17 -9.19
CA VAL A 214 16.95 5.49 -9.23
C VAL A 214 16.06 6.40 -10.06
N GLU A 215 15.68 7.55 -9.51
CA GLU A 215 14.77 8.49 -10.15
C GLU A 215 15.37 9.90 -10.15
N THR A 216 14.92 10.74 -11.10
CA THR A 216 15.10 12.18 -10.97
C THR A 216 14.49 12.65 -9.65
N TYR A 217 15.28 13.38 -8.85
CA TYR A 217 14.74 13.94 -7.60
C TYR A 217 13.76 15.07 -7.90
N LEU A 218 12.55 14.96 -7.39
CA LEU A 218 11.51 15.97 -7.49
C LEU A 218 11.48 16.78 -6.19
N SER A 219 11.79 18.08 -6.27
CA SER A 219 11.87 18.99 -5.12
C SER A 219 10.56 19.68 -4.76
N GLY A 220 9.45 19.27 -5.38
CA GLY A 220 8.13 19.86 -5.18
C GLY A 220 7.46 19.39 -3.87
N LYS A 221 6.18 19.71 -3.76
CA LYS A 221 5.33 19.25 -2.66
C LYS A 221 5.03 17.76 -2.80
N GLU A 222 4.88 17.09 -1.67
CA GLU A 222 4.52 15.67 -1.60
C GLU A 222 3.05 15.53 -1.22
N TYR A 223 2.35 14.64 -1.92
CA TYR A 223 0.94 14.34 -1.66
C TYR A 223 0.73 12.85 -1.53
N SER A 224 -0.13 12.47 -0.58
CA SER A 224 -0.77 11.17 -0.56
C SER A 224 -2.17 11.31 -1.10
N VAL A 225 -2.59 10.43 -2.00
CA VAL A 225 -3.92 10.50 -2.62
C VAL A 225 -4.68 9.22 -2.32
N GLY A 226 -5.71 9.32 -1.47
CA GLY A 226 -6.68 8.24 -1.32
C GLY A 226 -7.59 8.20 -2.54
N ILE A 227 -7.78 7.02 -3.11
CA ILE A 227 -8.70 6.80 -4.24
C ILE A 227 -9.67 5.69 -3.85
N PHE A 228 -10.96 5.93 -4.00
CA PHE A 228 -11.99 4.91 -3.82
C PHE A 228 -13.11 5.08 -4.84
N GLU A 229 -13.82 3.99 -5.10
CA GLU A 229 -14.98 3.97 -5.97
C GLU A 229 -16.23 4.26 -5.13
N ASP A 230 -17.06 5.19 -5.58
CA ASP A 230 -18.37 5.43 -4.97
C ASP A 230 -19.28 4.23 -5.24
N CYS A 231 -19.97 3.76 -4.21
CA CYS A 231 -20.79 2.57 -4.31
C CYS A 231 -22.10 2.79 -5.10
N LEU A 232 -22.53 4.04 -5.27
CA LEU A 232 -23.78 4.39 -5.92
C LEU A 232 -23.62 4.53 -7.44
N ASP A 233 -22.68 5.37 -7.86
CA ASP A 233 -22.51 5.74 -9.27
C ASP A 233 -21.23 5.19 -9.90
N LYS A 234 -20.41 4.44 -9.13
CA LYS A 234 -19.15 3.87 -9.57
C LYS A 234 -18.09 4.92 -10.00
N SER A 235 -18.29 6.17 -9.63
CA SER A 235 -17.31 7.22 -9.86
C SER A 235 -16.08 7.04 -8.97
N LEU A 236 -14.92 7.47 -9.48
CA LEU A 236 -13.69 7.46 -8.70
C LEU A 236 -13.56 8.78 -7.94
N VAL A 237 -13.46 8.67 -6.63
CA VAL A 237 -13.23 9.80 -5.72
C VAL A 237 -11.77 9.83 -5.32
N ALA A 238 -11.09 10.95 -5.57
CA ALA A 238 -9.70 11.18 -5.18
C ALA A 238 -9.62 12.20 -4.05
N MET A 239 -8.92 11.85 -2.97
CA MET A 239 -8.70 12.72 -1.80
C MET A 239 -7.20 12.98 -1.63
N PRO A 240 -6.66 14.08 -2.18
CA PRO A 240 -5.26 14.43 -1.98
C PRO A 240 -5.04 15.05 -0.58
N ILE A 241 -3.95 14.61 0.07
CA ILE A 241 -3.48 15.14 1.35
C ILE A 241 -2.02 15.55 1.17
N GLU A 242 -1.70 16.82 1.42
CA GLU A 242 -0.31 17.31 1.38
C GLU A 242 0.46 16.79 2.60
N ILE A 243 1.64 16.23 2.35
CA ILE A 243 2.56 15.78 3.40
C ILE A 243 3.51 16.91 3.73
N ILE A 244 3.37 17.46 4.94
CA ILE A 244 4.23 18.53 5.42
C ILE A 244 5.27 17.95 6.36
N VAL A 245 6.52 17.91 5.90
CA VAL A 245 7.65 17.52 6.74
C VAL A 245 8.11 18.74 7.54
N LYS A 246 7.98 18.68 8.86
CA LYS A 246 8.59 19.71 9.74
C LYS A 246 10.11 19.59 9.62
N LYS A 247 10.73 20.71 9.26
CA LYS A 247 12.21 20.86 9.24
C LYS A 247 12.78 20.86 10.64
#